data_a3f3c3eb01f621cfdd70ba151f14939b
#
_entry.id   a3f3c3eb01f621cfdd70ba151f14939b
#
_cell.length_a   1.000
_cell.length_b   1.000
_cell.length_c   1.000
_cell.angle_alpha   90.00
_cell.angle_beta   90.00
_cell.angle_gamma   90.00
#
_symmetry.space_group_name_H-M   'P 1'
#
loop_
_entity.id
_entity.type
_entity.pdbx_description
1 polymer ?
#
loop_
_entity_poly.entity_id
_entity_poly.type
_entity_poly.pdbx_seq_one_letter_code
_entity_poly.pdbx_strand_id
1 'polypeptide(L)'
;METVFMLLMVVAAWQGLRVHYQRTRIALLGSHLANLQLERHMETLTQGYTRAIHEKNETRQIQLLQNFNQTERTVATQIQSLADAMQKESAQATRMGTLPFCVPYAERFLPVALRDFRPLLRIHAAGLRRAVDNEDGWDAKSRAYHLSAELYLLQHSCHWFCKSRVVADARLLLRHQVNHQKVMESVSAVTRSSYLRWLQGTNEQ
;
A
#
# COMPACT_ATOMS: atom_id res chain seq x y z
N MET A 1 27.10 35.17 9.11
CA MET A 1 27.74 33.84 9.01
C MET A 1 27.17 32.88 10.03
N GLU A 2 27.00 33.23 11.30
CA GLU A 2 26.46 32.36 12.35
C GLU A 2 25.03 31.90 12.10
N THR A 3 24.14 32.77 11.63
CA THR A 3 22.75 32.43 11.32
C THR A 3 22.63 31.37 10.21
N VAL A 4 23.47 31.48 9.18
CA VAL A 4 23.51 30.47 8.07
C VAL A 4 24.02 29.13 8.57
N PHE A 5 25.06 29.15 9.41
CA PHE A 5 25.57 27.93 10.04
C PHE A 5 24.55 27.24 10.93
N MET A 6 23.85 28.00 11.80
CA MET A 6 22.76 27.48 12.63
C MET A 6 21.65 26.86 11.79
N LEU A 7 21.26 27.51 10.70
CA LEU A 7 20.21 27.02 9.82
C LEU A 7 20.60 25.71 9.12
N LEU A 8 21.85 25.60 8.68
CA LEU A 8 22.40 24.37 8.12
C LEU A 8 22.42 23.22 9.15
N MET A 9 22.80 23.51 10.40
CA MET A 9 22.79 22.52 11.48
C MET A 9 21.36 22.03 11.78
N VAL A 10 20.37 22.91 11.81
CA VAL A 10 18.96 22.54 12.00
C VAL A 10 18.46 21.65 10.85
N VAL A 11 18.78 22.00 9.61
CA VAL A 11 18.42 21.19 8.44
C VAL A 11 19.09 19.84 8.48
N ALA A 12 20.38 19.77 8.83
CA ALA A 12 21.11 18.51 8.95
C ALA A 12 20.51 17.59 10.05
N ALA A 13 20.23 18.18 11.21
CA ALA A 13 19.59 17.45 12.33
C ALA A 13 18.19 16.94 11.94
N TRP A 14 17.38 17.78 11.29
CA TRP A 14 16.07 17.37 10.77
C TRP A 14 16.17 16.22 9.77
N GLN A 15 17.09 16.29 8.82
CA GLN A 15 17.31 15.22 7.85
C GLN A 15 17.78 13.91 8.52
N GLY A 16 18.67 14.01 9.51
CA GLY A 16 19.12 12.87 10.32
C GLY A 16 17.95 12.17 11.02
N LEU A 17 17.13 12.94 11.72
CA LEU A 17 15.93 12.44 12.40
C LEU A 17 14.93 11.80 11.42
N ARG A 18 14.69 12.43 10.28
CA ARG A 18 13.81 11.92 9.24
C ARG A 18 14.30 10.59 8.68
N VAL A 19 15.59 10.50 8.37
CA VAL A 19 16.19 9.27 7.84
C VAL A 19 16.12 8.15 8.87
N HIS A 20 16.45 8.43 10.14
CA HIS A 20 16.35 7.45 11.21
C HIS A 20 14.91 6.92 11.37
N TYR A 21 13.95 7.82 11.47
CA TYR A 21 12.53 7.48 11.59
C TYR A 21 12.01 6.61 10.42
N GLN A 22 12.41 6.95 9.19
CA GLN A 22 12.04 6.17 8.01
C GLN A 22 12.71 4.80 7.98
N ARG A 23 14.00 4.71 8.37
CA ARG A 23 14.72 3.44 8.44
C ARG A 23 14.09 2.46 9.42
N THR A 24 13.64 2.92 10.58
CA THR A 24 12.95 2.09 11.57
C THR A 24 11.67 1.47 10.98
N ARG A 25 10.88 2.25 10.25
CA ARG A 25 9.65 1.76 9.60
C ARG A 25 9.92 0.81 8.45
N ILE A 26 10.93 1.10 7.65
CA ILE A 26 11.38 0.21 6.58
C ILE A 26 11.86 -1.12 7.17
N ALA A 27 12.64 -1.08 8.25
CA ALA A 27 13.12 -2.28 8.92
C ALA A 27 11.95 -3.10 9.50
N LEU A 28 10.98 -2.43 10.16
CA LEU A 28 9.80 -3.09 10.70
C LEU A 28 9.00 -3.80 9.60
N LEU A 29 8.58 -3.10 8.57
CA LEU A 29 7.82 -3.71 7.48
C LEU A 29 8.65 -4.75 6.73
N GLY A 30 9.93 -4.48 6.50
CA GLY A 30 10.86 -5.37 5.83
C GLY A 30 11.06 -6.70 6.57
N SER A 31 11.12 -6.69 7.90
CA SER A 31 11.25 -7.93 8.70
C SER A 31 10.05 -8.87 8.52
N HIS A 32 8.84 -8.33 8.39
CA HIS A 32 7.64 -9.11 8.12
C HIS A 32 7.52 -9.56 6.66
N LEU A 33 8.12 -8.82 5.73
CA LEU A 33 8.13 -9.16 4.30
C LEU A 33 9.26 -10.13 3.91
N ALA A 34 10.32 -10.24 4.70
CA ALA A 34 11.54 -10.98 4.34
C ALA A 34 11.29 -12.45 3.96
N ASN A 35 10.31 -13.10 4.62
CA ASN A 35 9.94 -14.49 4.37
C ASN A 35 8.80 -14.65 3.35
N LEU A 36 8.26 -13.53 2.84
CA LEU A 36 7.18 -13.51 1.88
C LEU A 36 7.76 -13.11 0.52
N GLN A 37 7.52 -13.90 -0.51
CA GLN A 37 7.90 -13.53 -1.89
C GLN A 37 6.88 -12.57 -2.51
N LEU A 38 6.29 -11.71 -1.67
CA LEU A 38 5.15 -10.87 -2.03
C LEU A 38 5.49 -9.92 -3.18
N GLU A 39 6.63 -9.23 -3.12
CA GLU A 39 7.04 -8.28 -4.16
C GLU A 39 7.17 -8.95 -5.52
N ARG A 40 7.81 -10.12 -5.58
CA ARG A 40 7.98 -10.91 -6.81
C ARG A 40 6.64 -11.35 -7.38
N HIS A 41 5.74 -11.87 -6.54
CA HIS A 41 4.41 -12.30 -6.98
C HIS A 41 3.57 -11.12 -7.47
N MET A 42 3.59 -9.98 -6.77
CA MET A 42 2.90 -8.77 -7.19
C MET A 42 3.42 -8.24 -8.51
N GLU A 43 4.73 -8.25 -8.73
CA GLU A 43 5.33 -7.86 -10.00
C GLU A 43 4.91 -8.79 -11.13
N THR A 44 4.93 -10.11 -10.90
CA THR A 44 4.45 -11.12 -11.85
C THR A 44 2.99 -10.86 -12.24
N LEU A 45 2.11 -10.61 -11.28
CA LEU A 45 0.70 -10.32 -11.52
C LEU A 45 0.51 -9.03 -12.31
N THR A 46 1.11 -7.92 -11.88
CA THR A 46 0.91 -6.62 -12.52
C THR A 46 1.43 -6.59 -13.96
N GLN A 47 2.60 -7.18 -14.21
CA GLN A 47 3.14 -7.31 -15.59
C GLN A 47 2.33 -8.29 -16.42
N GLY A 48 1.90 -9.41 -15.83
CA GLY A 48 1.09 -10.41 -16.50
C GLY A 48 -0.28 -9.88 -16.90
N TYR A 49 -0.95 -9.17 -16.02
CA TYR A 49 -2.24 -8.52 -16.32
C TYR A 49 -2.12 -7.48 -17.42
N THR A 50 -1.07 -6.62 -17.36
CA THR A 50 -0.84 -5.64 -18.43
C THR A 50 -0.74 -6.32 -19.79
N ARG A 51 -0.04 -7.44 -19.90
CA ARG A 51 0.07 -8.22 -21.16
C ARG A 51 -1.25 -8.88 -21.55
N ALA A 52 -1.90 -9.55 -20.60
CA ALA A 52 -3.14 -10.26 -20.86
C ALA A 52 -4.29 -9.33 -21.27
N ILE A 53 -4.42 -8.17 -20.63
CA ILE A 53 -5.47 -7.18 -20.94
C ILE A 53 -5.34 -6.62 -22.38
N HIS A 54 -4.11 -6.54 -22.92
CA HIS A 54 -3.85 -6.08 -24.28
C HIS A 54 -3.94 -7.20 -25.34
N GLU A 55 -4.17 -8.48 -24.93
CA GLU A 55 -4.40 -9.57 -25.88
C GLU A 55 -5.71 -9.34 -26.62
N LYS A 56 -5.66 -9.43 -27.96
CA LYS A 56 -6.83 -9.15 -28.83
C LYS A 56 -7.77 -10.33 -28.94
N ASN A 57 -7.25 -11.55 -28.78
CA ASN A 57 -8.05 -12.78 -28.84
C ASN A 57 -8.64 -13.03 -27.45
N GLU A 58 -9.96 -12.92 -27.33
CA GLU A 58 -10.69 -13.05 -26.06
C GLU A 58 -10.46 -14.41 -25.39
N THR A 59 -10.52 -15.50 -26.13
CA THR A 59 -10.28 -16.86 -25.59
C THR A 59 -8.88 -16.97 -25.01
N ARG A 60 -7.87 -16.47 -25.74
CA ARG A 60 -6.48 -16.46 -25.29
C ARG A 60 -6.28 -15.51 -24.09
N GLN A 61 -6.96 -14.37 -24.09
CA GLN A 61 -6.95 -13.43 -22.94
C GLN A 61 -7.44 -14.12 -21.66
N ILE A 62 -8.59 -14.79 -21.72
CA ILE A 62 -9.16 -15.54 -20.60
C ILE A 62 -8.19 -16.61 -20.11
N GLN A 63 -7.62 -17.41 -21.01
CA GLN A 63 -6.64 -18.45 -20.66
C GLN A 63 -5.40 -17.86 -19.96
N LEU A 64 -4.86 -16.75 -20.48
CA LEU A 64 -3.72 -16.07 -19.85
C LEU A 64 -4.06 -15.58 -18.44
N LEU A 65 -5.24 -14.99 -18.24
CA LEU A 65 -5.69 -14.51 -16.93
C LEU A 65 -5.90 -15.68 -15.95
N GLN A 66 -6.45 -16.80 -16.39
CA GLN A 66 -6.64 -18.00 -15.57
C GLN A 66 -5.32 -18.59 -15.04
N ASN A 67 -4.23 -18.45 -15.78
CA ASN A 67 -2.91 -18.93 -15.34
C ASN A 67 -2.40 -18.20 -14.08
N PHE A 68 -2.95 -17.03 -13.75
CA PHE A 68 -2.57 -16.29 -12.55
C PHE A 68 -3.35 -16.67 -11.30
N ASN A 69 -4.42 -17.46 -11.38
CA ASN A 69 -5.30 -17.80 -10.27
C ASN A 69 -4.53 -18.31 -9.03
N GLN A 70 -3.53 -19.17 -9.22
CA GLN A 70 -2.73 -19.69 -8.10
C GLN A 70 -1.86 -18.58 -7.46
N THR A 71 -1.25 -17.75 -8.29
CA THR A 71 -0.43 -16.62 -7.80
C THR A 71 -1.29 -15.60 -7.06
N GLU A 72 -2.49 -15.31 -7.54
CA GLU A 72 -3.47 -14.44 -6.89
C GLU A 72 -3.83 -14.93 -5.49
N ARG A 73 -4.16 -16.22 -5.36
CA ARG A 73 -4.45 -16.86 -4.06
C ARG A 73 -3.25 -16.81 -3.12
N THR A 74 -2.06 -17.06 -3.65
CA THR A 74 -0.81 -16.97 -2.87
C THR A 74 -0.59 -15.57 -2.35
N VAL A 75 -0.75 -14.54 -3.20
CA VAL A 75 -0.61 -13.13 -2.80
C VAL A 75 -1.64 -12.76 -1.74
N ALA A 76 -2.92 -13.13 -1.92
CA ALA A 76 -3.95 -12.85 -0.94
C ALA A 76 -3.64 -13.49 0.43
N THR A 77 -3.14 -14.74 0.44
CA THR A 77 -2.73 -15.42 1.67
C THR A 77 -1.52 -14.75 2.33
N GLN A 78 -0.53 -14.34 1.54
CA GLN A 78 0.65 -13.63 2.07
C GLN A 78 0.31 -12.26 2.65
N ILE A 79 -0.61 -11.51 2.02
CA ILE A 79 -1.07 -10.21 2.53
C ILE A 79 -1.88 -10.39 3.80
N GLN A 80 -2.71 -11.43 3.89
CA GLN A 80 -3.41 -11.76 5.14
C GLN A 80 -2.40 -12.09 6.26
N SER A 81 -1.39 -12.91 5.97
CA SER A 81 -0.35 -13.25 6.94
C SER A 81 0.44 -12.02 7.39
N LEU A 82 0.73 -11.09 6.47
CA LEU A 82 1.36 -9.81 6.80
C LEU A 82 0.47 -8.97 7.72
N ALA A 83 -0.83 -8.86 7.40
CA ALA A 83 -1.77 -8.12 8.22
C ALA A 83 -1.86 -8.70 9.64
N ASP A 84 -1.91 -10.03 9.77
CA ASP A 84 -1.99 -10.72 11.06
C ASP A 84 -0.68 -10.59 11.87
N ALA A 85 0.47 -10.67 11.21
CA ALA A 85 1.76 -10.44 11.85
C ALA A 85 1.90 -9.02 12.38
N MET A 86 1.50 -8.03 11.58
CA MET A 86 1.53 -6.62 11.97
C MET A 86 0.58 -6.28 13.12
N GLN A 87 -0.51 -7.06 13.36
CA GLN A 87 -1.36 -6.86 14.54
C GLN A 87 -0.63 -7.06 15.87
N LYS A 88 0.46 -7.84 15.87
CA LYS A 88 1.28 -8.11 17.06
C LYS A 88 2.21 -6.95 17.41
N GLU A 89 2.42 -6.03 16.48
CA GLU A 89 3.26 -4.86 16.69
C GLU A 89 2.59 -3.81 17.57
N SER A 90 3.40 -3.02 18.27
CA SER A 90 2.90 -1.97 19.15
C SER A 90 2.20 -0.87 18.33
N ALA A 91 1.14 -0.28 18.91
CA ALA A 91 0.43 0.84 18.30
C ALA A 91 1.37 2.03 17.99
N GLN A 92 2.41 2.22 18.80
CA GLN A 92 3.39 3.28 18.58
C GLN A 92 4.25 3.02 17.32
N ALA A 93 4.66 1.78 17.07
CA ALA A 93 5.48 1.40 15.91
C ALA A 93 4.68 1.47 14.60
N THR A 94 3.36 1.27 14.66
CA THR A 94 2.48 1.22 13.49
C THR A 94 1.75 2.51 13.18
N ARG A 95 1.90 3.56 14.03
CA ARG A 95 1.34 4.89 13.74
C ARG A 95 1.99 5.50 12.51
N MET A 96 1.21 6.12 11.66
CA MET A 96 1.66 6.86 10.48
C MET A 96 0.95 8.20 10.38
N GLY A 97 1.68 9.21 9.89
CA GLY A 97 1.13 10.55 9.67
C GLY A 97 0.26 10.61 8.42
N THR A 98 -0.85 11.33 8.49
CA THR A 98 -1.72 11.61 7.33
C THR A 98 -1.24 12.83 6.53
N LEU A 99 -0.25 13.55 7.03
CA LEU A 99 0.33 14.70 6.35
C LEU A 99 1.04 14.27 5.04
N PRO A 100 1.08 15.15 4.03
CA PRO A 100 1.76 14.87 2.77
C PRO A 100 3.24 14.51 2.94
N PHE A 101 3.92 15.20 3.87
CA PHE A 101 5.33 15.03 4.17
C PHE A 101 5.56 14.23 5.44
N CYS A 102 6.71 13.56 5.51
CA CYS A 102 7.14 12.88 6.72
C CYS A 102 7.61 13.90 7.77
N VAL A 103 6.85 14.01 8.86
CA VAL A 103 7.24 14.75 10.06
C VAL A 103 7.64 13.73 11.11
N PRO A 104 8.95 13.58 11.42
CA PRO A 104 9.41 12.63 12.42
C PRO A 104 8.79 12.92 13.78
N TYR A 105 8.34 11.87 14.47
CA TYR A 105 7.76 11.97 15.82
C TYR A 105 6.54 12.89 15.92
N ALA A 106 5.79 13.08 14.81
CA ALA A 106 4.57 13.89 14.79
C ALA A 106 3.52 13.42 15.83
N GLU A 107 3.61 12.15 16.26
CA GLU A 107 2.78 11.55 17.30
C GLU A 107 2.81 12.30 18.64
N ARG A 108 3.86 13.06 18.91
CA ARG A 108 4.00 13.86 20.13
C ARG A 108 3.26 15.20 20.08
N PHE A 109 3.05 15.73 18.86
CA PHE A 109 2.58 17.12 18.67
C PHE A 109 1.26 17.19 17.89
N LEU A 110 0.95 16.20 17.05
CA LEU A 110 -0.18 16.21 16.12
C LEU A 110 -0.95 14.88 16.15
N PRO A 111 -1.54 14.49 17.30
CA PRO A 111 -2.22 13.18 17.41
C PRO A 111 -3.40 13.03 16.44
N VAL A 112 -4.08 14.13 16.09
CA VAL A 112 -5.22 14.13 15.14
C VAL A 112 -4.79 13.76 13.72
N ALA A 113 -3.55 14.04 13.33
CA ALA A 113 -2.98 13.75 12.02
C ALA A 113 -2.33 12.36 11.95
N LEU A 114 -2.72 11.44 12.84
CA LEU A 114 -2.16 10.09 12.90
C LEU A 114 -3.23 9.04 12.66
N ARG A 115 -2.80 7.96 12.02
CA ARG A 115 -3.60 6.74 11.83
C ARG A 115 -2.75 5.51 12.15
N ASP A 116 -3.41 4.44 12.53
CA ASP A 116 -2.76 3.15 12.70
C ASP A 116 -2.72 2.41 11.35
N PHE A 117 -1.56 1.91 11.00
CA PHE A 117 -1.34 1.16 9.74
C PHE A 117 -1.96 -0.24 9.78
N ARG A 118 -2.15 -0.84 10.97
CA ARG A 118 -2.68 -2.19 11.13
C ARG A 118 -4.10 -2.38 10.58
N PRO A 119 -5.08 -1.51 10.90
CA PRO A 119 -6.40 -1.58 10.27
C PRO A 119 -6.34 -1.39 8.75
N LEU A 120 -5.45 -0.54 8.25
CA LEU A 120 -5.28 -0.32 6.82
C LEU A 120 -4.82 -1.60 6.11
N LEU A 121 -3.86 -2.34 6.68
CA LEU A 121 -3.44 -3.63 6.14
C LEU A 121 -4.58 -4.66 6.11
N ARG A 122 -5.45 -4.67 7.12
CA ARG A 122 -6.65 -5.54 7.11
C ARG A 122 -7.61 -5.16 5.98
N ILE A 123 -7.81 -3.87 5.73
CA ILE A 123 -8.64 -3.39 4.62
C ILE A 123 -8.07 -3.91 3.29
N HIS A 124 -6.76 -3.81 3.09
CA HIS A 124 -6.11 -4.33 1.87
C HIS A 124 -6.20 -5.87 1.76
N ALA A 125 -6.00 -6.58 2.87
CA ALA A 125 -6.13 -8.04 2.87
C ALA A 125 -7.55 -8.49 2.51
N ALA A 126 -8.56 -7.85 3.09
CA ALA A 126 -9.97 -8.13 2.80
C ALA A 126 -10.34 -7.75 1.35
N GLY A 127 -9.93 -6.57 0.88
CA GLY A 127 -10.19 -6.12 -0.49
C GLY A 127 -9.58 -7.03 -1.54
N LEU A 128 -8.32 -7.43 -1.34
CA LEU A 128 -7.67 -8.35 -2.26
C LEU A 128 -8.30 -9.74 -2.23
N ARG A 129 -8.65 -10.27 -1.05
CA ARG A 129 -9.35 -11.55 -0.92
C ARG A 129 -10.68 -11.53 -1.66
N ARG A 130 -11.48 -10.48 -1.47
CA ARG A 130 -12.75 -10.26 -2.17
C ARG A 130 -12.58 -10.28 -3.70
N ALA A 131 -11.55 -9.61 -4.21
CA ALA A 131 -11.27 -9.58 -5.64
C ALA A 131 -10.77 -10.93 -6.19
N VAL A 132 -9.95 -11.66 -5.43
CA VAL A 132 -9.47 -13.00 -5.80
C VAL A 132 -10.60 -14.01 -5.82
N ASP A 133 -11.49 -13.97 -4.81
CA ASP A 133 -12.65 -14.85 -4.72
C ASP A 133 -13.80 -14.42 -5.65
N ASN A 134 -13.64 -13.26 -6.30
CA ASN A 134 -14.58 -12.68 -7.25
C ASN A 134 -16.01 -12.53 -6.71
N GLU A 135 -16.12 -12.06 -5.47
CA GLU A 135 -17.42 -11.89 -4.79
C GLU A 135 -18.35 -10.93 -5.52
N ASP A 136 -17.80 -9.97 -6.28
CA ASP A 136 -18.56 -8.98 -7.05
C ASP A 136 -18.97 -9.50 -8.45
N GLY A 137 -18.58 -10.73 -8.84
CA GLY A 137 -19.02 -11.38 -10.10
C GLY A 137 -18.44 -10.74 -11.35
N TRP A 138 -17.26 -10.14 -11.31
CA TRP A 138 -16.61 -9.52 -12.46
C TRP A 138 -16.21 -10.54 -13.53
N ASP A 139 -16.27 -10.13 -14.79
CA ASP A 139 -15.59 -10.88 -15.86
C ASP A 139 -14.08 -10.91 -15.66
N ALA A 140 -13.37 -11.82 -16.35
CA ALA A 140 -11.93 -12.05 -16.14
C ALA A 140 -11.08 -10.78 -16.32
N LYS A 141 -11.43 -9.95 -17.30
CA LYS A 141 -10.70 -8.73 -17.61
C LYS A 141 -10.96 -7.65 -16.54
N SER A 142 -12.21 -7.42 -16.20
CA SER A 142 -12.60 -6.48 -15.13
C SER A 142 -12.00 -6.89 -13.79
N ARG A 143 -12.02 -8.20 -13.46
CA ARG A 143 -11.38 -8.72 -12.25
C ARG A 143 -9.88 -8.41 -12.21
N ALA A 144 -9.17 -8.59 -13.32
CA ALA A 144 -7.74 -8.26 -13.40
C ALA A 144 -7.47 -6.76 -13.19
N TYR A 145 -8.34 -5.87 -13.67
CA TYR A 145 -8.24 -4.43 -13.39
C TYR A 145 -8.43 -4.12 -11.90
N HIS A 146 -9.46 -4.69 -11.27
CA HIS A 146 -9.72 -4.51 -9.85
C HIS A 146 -8.59 -5.06 -8.99
N LEU A 147 -8.08 -6.27 -9.30
CA LEU A 147 -6.92 -6.86 -8.63
C LEU A 147 -5.67 -5.98 -8.76
N SER A 148 -5.41 -5.43 -9.94
CA SER A 148 -4.30 -4.49 -10.14
C SER A 148 -4.45 -3.24 -9.25
N ALA A 149 -5.66 -2.69 -9.17
CA ALA A 149 -5.93 -1.52 -8.35
C ALA A 149 -5.74 -1.80 -6.85
N GLU A 150 -6.22 -2.95 -6.35
CA GLU A 150 -6.01 -3.37 -4.95
C GLU A 150 -4.52 -3.53 -4.62
N LEU A 151 -3.73 -4.13 -5.54
CA LEU A 151 -2.30 -4.28 -5.39
C LEU A 151 -1.57 -2.93 -5.40
N TYR A 152 -1.96 -2.00 -6.28
CA TYR A 152 -1.38 -0.67 -6.33
C TYR A 152 -1.70 0.15 -5.08
N LEU A 153 -2.92 0.04 -4.55
CA LEU A 153 -3.31 0.72 -3.32
C LEU A 153 -2.54 0.19 -2.11
N LEU A 154 -2.33 -1.12 -2.02
CA LEU A 154 -1.48 -1.73 -1.00
C LEU A 154 -0.04 -1.23 -1.09
N GLN A 155 0.58 -1.24 -2.29
CA GLN A 155 1.94 -0.72 -2.49
C GLN A 155 2.05 0.75 -2.11
N HIS A 156 1.08 1.55 -2.51
CA HIS A 156 1.01 2.96 -2.12
C HIS A 156 0.99 3.12 -0.60
N SER A 157 0.15 2.38 0.10
CA SER A 157 0.02 2.43 1.56
C SER A 157 1.30 1.99 2.27
N CYS A 158 1.98 0.94 1.79
CA CYS A 158 3.28 0.51 2.31
C CYS A 158 4.37 1.58 2.12
N HIS A 159 4.42 2.22 0.95
CA HIS A 159 5.37 3.31 0.70
C HIS A 159 5.06 4.55 1.53
N TRP A 160 3.78 4.87 1.73
CA TRP A 160 3.36 5.96 2.60
C TRP A 160 3.77 5.69 4.04
N PHE A 161 3.52 4.50 4.57
CA PHE A 161 3.96 4.09 5.90
C PHE A 161 5.48 4.23 6.07
N CYS A 162 6.27 3.76 5.11
CA CYS A 162 7.74 3.78 5.18
C CYS A 162 8.36 5.16 4.98
N LYS A 163 7.74 6.02 4.18
CA LYS A 163 8.32 7.29 3.73
C LYS A 163 7.40 8.48 3.98
N SER A 164 6.49 8.73 3.06
CA SER A 164 5.45 9.77 3.13
C SER A 164 4.45 9.58 2.00
N ARG A 165 3.30 10.25 2.09
CA ARG A 165 2.26 10.21 1.06
C ARG A 165 2.79 10.71 -0.29
N VAL A 166 3.48 11.86 -0.31
CA VAL A 166 4.08 12.41 -1.56
C VAL A 166 5.04 11.43 -2.23
N VAL A 167 5.86 10.71 -1.44
CA VAL A 167 6.76 9.68 -2.00
C VAL A 167 5.98 8.49 -2.54
N ALA A 168 4.89 8.09 -1.86
CA ALA A 168 4.04 7.02 -2.34
C ALA A 168 3.33 7.39 -3.64
N ASP A 169 2.76 8.61 -3.72
CA ASP A 169 2.11 9.14 -4.93
C ASP A 169 3.10 9.20 -6.10
N ALA A 170 4.31 9.73 -5.88
CA ALA A 170 5.34 9.80 -6.91
C ALA A 170 5.76 8.41 -7.43
N ARG A 171 5.92 7.43 -6.54
CA ARG A 171 6.26 6.05 -6.93
C ARG A 171 5.15 5.38 -7.72
N LEU A 172 3.89 5.58 -7.31
CA LEU A 172 2.73 5.07 -8.01
C LEU A 172 2.69 5.59 -9.45
N LEU A 173 2.87 6.90 -9.61
CA LEU A 173 2.88 7.55 -10.92
C LEU A 173 4.07 7.08 -11.79
N LEU A 174 5.28 7.04 -11.23
CA LEU A 174 6.48 6.67 -11.99
C LEU A 174 6.50 5.19 -12.39
N ARG A 175 6.03 4.29 -11.51
CA ARG A 175 6.09 2.84 -11.77
C ARG A 175 4.91 2.32 -12.58
N HIS A 176 3.71 2.84 -12.33
CA HIS A 176 2.47 2.31 -12.88
C HIS A 176 1.71 3.30 -13.77
N GLN A 177 2.22 4.53 -13.93
CA GLN A 177 1.62 5.60 -14.74
C GLN A 177 0.16 5.90 -14.35
N VAL A 178 -0.17 5.71 -13.06
CA VAL A 178 -1.49 5.94 -12.50
C VAL A 178 -1.37 6.79 -11.24
N ASN A 179 -2.31 7.70 -11.01
CA ASN A 179 -2.38 8.48 -9.78
C ASN A 179 -3.25 7.78 -8.72
N HIS A 180 -3.10 8.20 -7.47
CA HIS A 180 -3.82 7.65 -6.33
C HIS A 180 -5.35 7.76 -6.48
N GLN A 181 -5.85 8.87 -7.03
CA GLN A 181 -7.28 9.06 -7.25
C GLN A 181 -7.84 7.99 -8.19
N LYS A 182 -7.20 7.75 -9.33
CA LYS A 182 -7.59 6.72 -10.29
C LYS A 182 -7.60 5.32 -9.66
N VAL A 183 -6.60 5.01 -8.84
CA VAL A 183 -6.54 3.74 -8.11
C VAL A 183 -7.71 3.63 -7.15
N MET A 184 -8.03 4.68 -6.39
CA MET A 184 -9.17 4.70 -5.47
C MET A 184 -10.52 4.56 -6.18
N GLU A 185 -10.64 5.04 -7.41
CA GLU A 185 -11.83 4.86 -8.24
C GLU A 185 -11.96 3.44 -8.78
N SER A 186 -10.83 2.72 -8.89
CA SER A 186 -10.74 1.39 -9.51
C SER A 186 -10.75 0.23 -8.52
N VAL A 187 -10.56 0.44 -7.21
CA VAL A 187 -10.75 -0.60 -6.20
C VAL A 187 -12.23 -0.87 -5.95
N SER A 188 -12.55 -1.98 -5.26
CA SER A 188 -13.94 -2.30 -4.91
C SER A 188 -14.59 -1.18 -4.08
N ALA A 189 -15.91 -1.04 -4.17
CA ALA A 189 -16.64 -0.04 -3.38
C ALA A 189 -16.46 -0.24 -1.87
N VAL A 190 -16.33 -1.50 -1.45
CA VAL A 190 -16.09 -1.88 -0.04
C VAL A 190 -14.70 -1.43 0.40
N THR A 191 -13.64 -1.71 -0.38
CA THR A 191 -12.28 -1.24 -0.10
C THR A 191 -12.23 0.27 -0.04
N ARG A 192 -12.82 0.96 -1.02
CA ARG A 192 -12.85 2.43 -1.07
C ARG A 192 -13.51 3.03 0.16
N SER A 193 -14.70 2.57 0.53
CA SER A 193 -15.42 3.10 1.69
C SER A 193 -14.68 2.86 3.00
N SER A 194 -14.11 1.67 3.18
CA SER A 194 -13.32 1.33 4.38
C SER A 194 -12.02 2.13 4.47
N TYR A 195 -11.33 2.33 3.34
CA TYR A 195 -10.13 3.16 3.26
C TYR A 195 -10.42 4.63 3.63
N LEU A 196 -11.51 5.20 3.10
CA LEU A 196 -11.89 6.58 3.38
C LEU A 196 -12.29 6.77 4.86
N ARG A 197 -13.04 5.84 5.45
CA ARG A 197 -13.36 5.84 6.88
C ARG A 197 -12.09 5.77 7.73
N TRP A 198 -11.15 4.89 7.40
CA TRP A 198 -9.86 4.81 8.07
C TRP A 198 -9.11 6.14 7.98
N LEU A 199 -9.08 6.78 6.80
CA LEU A 199 -8.41 8.06 6.59
C LEU A 199 -9.02 9.18 7.43
N GLN A 200 -10.35 9.20 7.59
CA GLN A 200 -11.07 10.15 8.44
C GLN A 200 -10.89 9.88 9.93
N GLY A 201 -10.45 8.69 10.31
CA GLY A 201 -10.30 8.29 11.70
C GLY A 201 -11.60 7.82 12.36
N THR A 202 -12.64 7.61 11.57
CA THR A 202 -13.92 7.05 11.99
C THR A 202 -13.81 5.51 11.96
N ASN A 203 -13.09 4.93 12.91
CA ASN A 203 -13.14 3.48 13.09
C ASN A 203 -14.45 3.16 13.83
N GLU A 204 -15.27 2.31 13.27
CA GLU A 204 -16.30 1.63 14.03
C GLU A 204 -15.61 0.89 15.19
N GLN A 205 -16.05 1.20 16.41
CA GLN A 205 -15.75 0.45 17.63
C GLN A 205 -16.34 -0.95 17.52
#